data_0273d880a0c9386b4adeb649d9510919
#
_entry.id   0273d880a0c9386b4adeb649d9510919
#
_cell.length_a   1.000
_cell.length_b   1.000
_cell.length_c   1.000
_cell.angle_alpha   90.00
_cell.angle_beta   90.00
_cell.angle_gamma   90.00
#
_symmetry.space_group_name_H-M   'P 1'
#
loop_
_entity.id
_entity.type
_entity.pdbx_description
1 polymer ?
#
loop_
_entity_poly.entity_id
_entity_poly.type
_entity_poly.pdbx_seq_one_letter_code
_entity_poly.pdbx_strand_id
1 'polypeptide(L)'
;EITLLFNPTNVFSKKIIVPSEYDSIFRKELVHGFVHDEAASFMGGISGNAGLFGNAQSVGSLLNFLGPNSTMFKQATVHKFTSYAFKNSKIRRGLGFDKPYSNDEYGEYPNKNLSKDSFGHTGFTGTMFWVDPEKKLTIVFLTNRVYPSRKNQSFYENNVRSKLIDLLLKN
;
A
#
# COMPACT_ATOMS: atom_id res chain seq x y z
N GLU A 1 4.73 -11.40 -16.35
CA GLU A 1 5.97 -11.40 -15.53
C GLU A 1 5.78 -10.43 -14.37
N ILE A 2 6.17 -10.83 -13.13
CA ILE A 2 6.13 -9.98 -11.95
C ILE A 2 7.43 -9.15 -11.90
N THR A 3 7.31 -7.83 -11.95
CA THR A 3 8.44 -6.90 -11.82
C THR A 3 8.31 -6.14 -10.51
N LEU A 4 8.89 -6.71 -9.45
CA LEU A 4 8.99 -6.11 -8.11
C LEU A 4 10.43 -6.19 -7.65
N LEU A 5 11.06 -5.06 -7.37
CA LEU A 5 12.48 -5.02 -7.00
C LEU A 5 12.81 -3.82 -6.11
N PHE A 6 13.87 -3.98 -5.34
CA PHE A 6 14.53 -2.89 -4.64
C PHE A 6 15.59 -2.24 -5.54
N ASN A 7 15.91 -0.97 -5.29
CA ASN A 7 16.95 -0.24 -6.01
C ASN A 7 16.81 -0.36 -7.55
N PRO A 8 15.67 0.04 -8.12
CA PRO A 8 15.30 -0.23 -9.52
C PRO A 8 16.28 0.36 -10.53
N THR A 9 17.05 1.36 -10.16
CA THR A 9 18.06 1.97 -11.04
C THR A 9 19.23 1.07 -11.38
N ASN A 10 19.40 -0.05 -10.68
CA ASN A 10 20.37 -1.09 -11.03
C ASN A 10 19.98 -1.88 -12.29
N VAL A 11 18.69 -1.82 -12.65
CA VAL A 11 18.12 -2.61 -13.76
C VAL A 11 17.44 -1.71 -14.79
N PHE A 12 16.79 -0.65 -14.35
CA PHE A 12 15.96 0.21 -15.19
C PHE A 12 16.47 1.64 -15.27
N SER A 13 16.24 2.28 -16.42
CA SER A 13 16.47 3.70 -16.58
C SER A 13 15.53 4.50 -15.64
N LYS A 14 16.04 5.56 -15.03
CA LYS A 14 15.23 6.50 -14.25
C LYS A 14 14.03 7.08 -15.02
N LYS A 15 14.09 7.11 -16.36
CA LYS A 15 13.02 7.66 -17.20
C LYS A 15 11.68 6.93 -17.06
N ILE A 16 11.69 5.65 -16.68
CA ILE A 16 10.47 4.87 -16.49
C ILE A 16 10.03 4.76 -15.01
N ILE A 17 10.78 5.38 -14.11
CA ILE A 17 10.50 5.38 -12.69
C ILE A 17 9.89 6.72 -12.31
N VAL A 18 8.79 6.71 -11.58
CA VAL A 18 8.16 7.93 -11.10
C VAL A 18 9.03 8.56 -10.00
N PRO A 19 9.37 9.87 -10.07
CA PRO A 19 10.09 10.55 -8.99
C PRO A 19 9.21 10.64 -7.74
N SER A 20 9.80 10.59 -6.54
CA SER A 20 9.05 10.63 -5.29
C SER A 20 8.85 12.04 -4.76
N GLU A 21 9.90 12.71 -4.37
CA GLU A 21 9.84 14.04 -3.73
C GLU A 21 11.13 14.81 -3.95
N TYR A 22 11.05 16.14 -3.99
CA TYR A 22 12.23 16.97 -3.74
C TYR A 22 12.42 17.10 -2.22
N ASP A 23 13.28 16.23 -1.68
CA ASP A 23 13.56 16.18 -0.24
C ASP A 23 14.43 17.38 0.18
N SER A 24 13.79 18.38 0.75
CA SER A 24 14.46 19.60 1.19
C SER A 24 15.12 19.49 2.58
N ILE A 25 14.91 18.40 3.31
CA ILE A 25 15.32 18.23 4.71
C ILE A 25 16.53 17.33 4.82
N PHE A 26 16.37 16.08 4.40
CA PHE A 26 17.35 15.01 4.62
C PHE A 26 18.37 14.89 3.47
N ARG A 27 17.89 14.68 2.23
CA ARG A 27 18.77 14.46 1.06
C ARG A 27 19.14 15.74 0.32
N LYS A 28 18.29 16.77 0.42
CA LYS A 28 18.39 18.05 -0.30
C LYS A 28 18.46 17.91 -1.82
N GLU A 29 17.78 16.90 -2.34
CA GLU A 29 17.72 16.56 -3.76
C GLU A 29 16.41 15.90 -4.15
N LEU A 30 16.19 15.69 -5.46
CA LEU A 30 15.07 14.92 -5.97
C LEU A 30 15.28 13.42 -5.70
N VAL A 31 14.46 12.84 -4.86
CA VAL A 31 14.42 11.38 -4.63
C VAL A 31 13.77 10.72 -5.83
N HIS A 32 14.57 10.05 -6.65
CA HIS A 32 14.15 9.44 -7.90
C HIS A 32 14.86 8.11 -8.13
N GLY A 33 14.10 7.03 -8.12
CA GLY A 33 14.61 5.66 -8.32
C GLY A 33 15.34 5.11 -7.10
N PHE A 34 15.12 5.70 -5.93
CA PHE A 34 15.57 5.22 -4.65
C PHE A 34 14.44 5.35 -3.62
N VAL A 35 14.53 4.60 -2.50
CA VAL A 35 13.49 4.58 -1.47
C VAL A 35 13.24 5.97 -0.87
N HIS A 36 11.98 6.35 -0.73
CA HIS A 36 11.60 7.62 -0.12
C HIS A 36 11.79 7.64 1.40
N ASP A 37 11.47 6.53 2.08
CA ASP A 37 11.61 6.39 3.52
C ASP A 37 13.07 6.55 3.96
N GLU A 38 13.30 7.42 4.95
CA GLU A 38 14.63 7.75 5.42
C GLU A 38 15.31 6.57 6.13
N ALA A 39 14.57 5.82 6.97
CA ALA A 39 15.11 4.68 7.69
C ALA A 39 15.51 3.55 6.74
N ALA A 40 14.66 3.23 5.76
CA ALA A 40 15.00 2.27 4.71
C ALA A 40 16.18 2.74 3.85
N SER A 41 16.33 4.05 3.66
CA SER A 41 17.48 4.64 2.96
C SER A 41 18.79 4.36 3.68
N PHE A 42 18.84 4.51 5.00
CA PHE A 42 20.01 4.15 5.81
C PHE A 42 20.36 2.66 5.73
N MET A 43 19.37 1.82 5.44
CA MET A 43 19.55 0.37 5.23
C MET A 43 19.92 0.00 3.78
N GLY A 44 20.34 0.98 2.97
CA GLY A 44 20.72 0.76 1.58
C GLY A 44 19.55 0.58 0.61
N GLY A 45 18.35 1.00 1.01
CA GLY A 45 17.14 0.96 0.17
C GLY A 45 16.40 -0.38 0.16
N ILE A 46 16.83 -1.34 0.94
CA ILE A 46 16.23 -2.68 1.07
C ILE A 46 15.72 -2.85 2.49
N SER A 47 14.41 -2.78 2.68
CA SER A 47 13.80 -2.91 4.01
C SER A 47 12.41 -3.51 3.92
N GLY A 48 11.97 -4.18 5.01
CA GLY A 48 10.64 -4.77 5.09
C GLY A 48 9.48 -3.75 5.16
N ASN A 49 9.77 -2.49 5.51
CA ASN A 49 8.77 -1.43 5.64
C ASN A 49 8.63 -0.56 4.38
N ALA A 50 9.67 -0.46 3.56
CA ALA A 50 9.67 0.40 2.37
C ALA A 50 10.80 0.03 1.40
N GLY A 51 10.73 0.56 0.16
CA GLY A 51 11.78 0.43 -0.84
C GLY A 51 11.44 -0.47 -2.02
N LEU A 52 10.29 -1.16 -2.00
CA LEU A 52 9.86 -1.98 -3.12
C LEU A 52 9.29 -1.10 -4.23
N PHE A 53 9.76 -1.31 -5.45
CA PHE A 53 9.29 -0.66 -6.68
C PHE A 53 8.61 -1.68 -7.59
N GLY A 54 7.59 -1.23 -8.31
CA GLY A 54 6.87 -2.06 -9.26
C GLY A 54 5.70 -1.32 -9.92
N ASN A 55 4.94 -2.03 -10.72
CA ASN A 55 3.70 -1.54 -11.30
C ASN A 55 2.48 -2.21 -10.63
N ALA A 56 1.29 -1.69 -10.88
CA ALA A 56 0.06 -2.18 -10.26
C ALA A 56 -0.23 -3.66 -10.59
N GLN A 57 0.06 -4.09 -11.79
CA GLN A 57 -0.12 -5.48 -12.21
C GLN A 57 0.78 -6.43 -11.42
N SER A 58 2.05 -6.06 -11.22
CA SER A 58 3.00 -6.87 -10.45
C SER A 58 2.60 -6.97 -8.96
N VAL A 59 2.13 -5.87 -8.37
CA VAL A 59 1.59 -5.90 -7.00
C VAL A 59 0.35 -6.77 -6.92
N GLY A 60 -0.60 -6.65 -7.87
CA GLY A 60 -1.79 -7.50 -7.93
C GLY A 60 -1.44 -8.98 -8.05
N SER A 61 -0.45 -9.32 -8.90
CA SER A 61 0.03 -10.69 -9.04
C SER A 61 0.66 -11.24 -7.75
N LEU A 62 1.41 -10.41 -7.00
CA LEU A 62 1.93 -10.78 -5.69
C LEU A 62 0.79 -11.06 -4.70
N LEU A 63 -0.25 -10.22 -4.69
CA LEU A 63 -1.39 -10.39 -3.79
C LEU A 63 -2.19 -11.66 -4.07
N ASN A 64 -2.16 -12.21 -5.28
CA ASN A 64 -2.78 -13.50 -5.60
C ASN A 64 -2.17 -14.66 -4.79
N PHE A 65 -0.93 -14.55 -4.33
CA PHE A 65 -0.33 -15.53 -3.42
C PHE A 65 -0.98 -15.55 -2.03
N LEU A 66 -1.79 -14.57 -1.69
CA LEU A 66 -2.61 -14.54 -0.48
C LEU A 66 -4.03 -15.07 -0.72
N GLY A 67 -4.37 -15.42 -1.95
CA GLY A 67 -5.67 -15.95 -2.33
C GLY A 67 -5.89 -17.41 -1.93
N PRO A 68 -7.15 -17.90 -2.03
CA PRO A 68 -7.52 -19.25 -1.58
C PRO A 68 -6.86 -20.38 -2.36
N ASN A 69 -6.44 -20.11 -3.60
CA ASN A 69 -5.79 -21.08 -4.47
C ASN A 69 -4.26 -20.98 -4.47
N SER A 70 -3.70 -20.22 -3.52
CA SER A 70 -2.24 -20.06 -3.42
C SER A 70 -1.56 -21.38 -3.04
N THR A 71 -0.49 -21.67 -3.74
CA THR A 71 0.43 -22.76 -3.39
C THR A 71 1.64 -22.28 -2.57
N MET A 72 1.83 -20.96 -2.44
CA MET A 72 2.97 -20.37 -1.74
C MET A 72 2.79 -20.37 -0.22
N PHE A 73 1.58 -20.07 0.25
CA PHE A 73 1.27 -19.98 1.68
C PHE A 73 0.11 -20.88 2.06
N LYS A 74 0.22 -21.53 3.23
CA LYS A 74 -0.91 -22.26 3.82
C LYS A 74 -2.03 -21.29 4.17
N GLN A 75 -3.28 -21.63 3.87
CA GLN A 75 -4.43 -20.77 4.13
C GLN A 75 -4.57 -20.37 5.60
N ALA A 76 -4.25 -21.27 6.53
CA ALA A 76 -4.21 -20.97 7.96
C ALA A 76 -3.18 -19.85 8.30
N THR A 77 -2.05 -19.82 7.60
CA THR A 77 -1.06 -18.74 7.75
C THR A 77 -1.59 -17.43 7.19
N VAL A 78 -2.15 -17.44 5.99
CA VAL A 78 -2.76 -16.23 5.39
C VAL A 78 -3.83 -15.68 6.32
N HIS A 79 -4.76 -16.51 6.78
CA HIS A 79 -5.82 -16.11 7.70
C HIS A 79 -5.26 -15.50 8.99
N LYS A 80 -4.22 -16.09 9.59
CA LYS A 80 -3.58 -15.56 10.81
C LYS A 80 -3.02 -14.16 10.58
N PHE A 81 -2.43 -13.88 9.43
CA PHE A 81 -1.83 -12.57 9.13
C PHE A 81 -2.86 -11.52 8.74
N THR A 82 -3.93 -11.90 8.06
CA THR A 82 -4.95 -10.99 7.52
C THR A 82 -6.16 -10.78 8.43
N SER A 83 -6.31 -11.59 9.51
CA SER A 83 -7.35 -11.40 10.52
C SER A 83 -6.96 -10.32 11.53
N TYR A 84 -7.96 -9.78 12.27
CA TYR A 84 -7.71 -8.86 13.37
C TYR A 84 -6.84 -9.53 14.44
N ALA A 85 -5.64 -8.99 14.66
CA ALA A 85 -4.71 -9.51 15.66
C ALA A 85 -5.12 -9.12 17.10
N PHE A 86 -5.87 -8.03 17.26
CA PHE A 86 -6.24 -7.44 18.55
C PHE A 86 -7.76 -7.36 18.69
N LYS A 87 -8.41 -8.52 18.94
CA LYS A 87 -9.88 -8.66 18.89
C LYS A 87 -10.67 -7.77 19.86
N ASN A 88 -10.09 -7.41 20.99
CA ASN A 88 -10.74 -6.59 22.03
C ASN A 88 -10.13 -5.19 22.16
N SER A 89 -9.59 -4.67 21.09
CA SER A 89 -8.86 -3.42 21.05
C SER A 89 -9.38 -2.53 19.92
N LYS A 90 -9.18 -1.22 20.08
CA LYS A 90 -9.41 -0.24 19.01
C LYS A 90 -8.35 -0.32 17.87
N ILE A 91 -7.39 -1.23 17.99
CA ILE A 91 -6.31 -1.42 17.01
C ILE A 91 -6.85 -2.24 15.82
N ARG A 92 -6.98 -1.60 14.68
CA ARG A 92 -7.45 -2.18 13.42
C ARG A 92 -6.31 -2.80 12.60
N ARG A 93 -5.61 -3.78 13.15
CA ARG A 93 -4.45 -4.42 12.51
C ARG A 93 -4.56 -5.93 12.48
N GLY A 94 -4.15 -6.51 11.34
CA GLY A 94 -3.65 -7.87 11.29
C GLY A 94 -2.15 -7.89 11.58
N LEU A 95 -1.48 -8.96 11.21
CA LEU A 95 -0.01 -9.05 11.32
C LEU A 95 0.61 -8.50 10.03
N GLY A 96 0.93 -7.21 10.01
CA GLY A 96 1.49 -6.50 8.87
C GLY A 96 0.46 -5.93 7.89
N PHE A 97 -0.83 -6.13 8.11
CA PHE A 97 -1.91 -5.57 7.29
C PHE A 97 -2.80 -4.63 8.09
N ASP A 98 -3.36 -3.64 7.41
CA ASP A 98 -4.48 -2.86 7.90
C ASP A 98 -5.79 -3.65 7.74
N LYS A 99 -6.71 -3.42 8.66
CA LYS A 99 -8.08 -3.93 8.60
C LYS A 99 -9.07 -2.77 8.41
N PRO A 100 -10.25 -3.04 7.83
CA PRO A 100 -11.28 -2.02 7.73
C PRO A 100 -11.72 -1.59 9.13
N TYR A 101 -12.25 -0.38 9.17
CA TYR A 101 -12.67 0.24 10.40
C TYR A 101 -13.93 1.06 10.15
N SER A 102 -14.95 0.82 10.92
CA SER A 102 -16.17 1.60 10.89
C SER A 102 -16.68 1.74 12.31
N ASN A 103 -16.56 2.92 12.87
CA ASN A 103 -17.29 3.31 14.07
C ASN A 103 -17.49 4.82 14.11
N ASP A 104 -18.44 5.26 14.93
CA ASP A 104 -18.85 6.66 15.03
C ASP A 104 -17.75 7.57 15.59
N GLU A 105 -16.76 7.01 16.31
CA GLU A 105 -15.71 7.78 16.97
C GLU A 105 -14.55 8.17 16.04
N TYR A 106 -14.20 7.31 15.07
CA TYR A 106 -12.99 7.46 14.25
C TYR A 106 -13.26 7.47 12.74
N GLY A 107 -14.54 7.42 12.34
CA GLY A 107 -14.95 7.40 10.95
C GLY A 107 -14.76 6.05 10.27
N GLU A 108 -14.64 6.08 8.96
CA GLU A 108 -14.60 4.91 8.08
C GLU A 108 -13.23 4.79 7.40
N TYR A 109 -12.57 3.64 7.56
CA TYR A 109 -11.27 3.41 6.94
C TYR A 109 -11.17 2.00 6.35
N PRO A 110 -10.62 1.86 5.17
CA PRO A 110 -10.35 2.91 4.17
C PRO A 110 -11.65 3.36 3.51
N ASN A 111 -12.73 2.57 3.66
CA ASN A 111 -14.06 2.82 3.13
C ASN A 111 -15.08 1.87 3.77
N LYS A 112 -16.29 2.36 4.07
CA LYS A 112 -17.38 1.62 4.72
C LYS A 112 -17.93 0.44 3.93
N ASN A 113 -17.78 0.49 2.62
CA ASN A 113 -18.35 -0.50 1.70
C ASN A 113 -17.47 -1.75 1.54
N LEU A 114 -16.29 -1.78 2.15
CA LEU A 114 -15.45 -2.98 2.19
C LEU A 114 -15.90 -3.95 3.26
N SER A 115 -15.74 -5.27 3.01
CA SER A 115 -16.11 -6.31 3.97
C SER A 115 -15.20 -6.30 5.21
N LYS A 116 -15.67 -6.87 6.33
CA LYS A 116 -14.86 -6.99 7.55
C LYS A 116 -13.62 -7.86 7.36
N ASP A 117 -13.69 -8.81 6.45
CA ASP A 117 -12.59 -9.73 6.18
C ASP A 117 -11.57 -9.14 5.21
N SER A 118 -11.89 -7.99 4.61
CA SER A 118 -10.93 -7.29 3.77
C SER A 118 -9.68 -6.86 4.55
N PHE A 119 -8.58 -6.73 3.84
CA PHE A 119 -7.28 -6.32 4.38
C PHE A 119 -6.46 -5.58 3.32
N GLY A 120 -5.54 -4.78 3.75
CA GLY A 120 -4.71 -4.00 2.83
C GLY A 120 -3.61 -3.24 3.54
N HIS A 121 -3.05 -2.27 2.86
CA HIS A 121 -2.13 -1.30 3.44
C HIS A 121 -2.07 -0.04 2.59
N THR A 122 -1.71 1.06 3.22
CA THR A 122 -1.48 2.34 2.53
C THR A 122 -0.03 2.76 2.68
N GLY A 123 0.53 3.39 1.63
CA GLY A 123 1.86 3.97 1.65
C GLY A 123 1.84 5.47 1.89
N PHE A 124 2.89 6.00 2.52
CA PHE A 124 3.07 7.43 2.76
C PHE A 124 3.03 8.25 1.47
N THR A 125 3.60 7.72 0.41
CA THR A 125 3.65 8.37 -0.91
C THR A 125 2.31 8.41 -1.64
N GLY A 126 1.26 7.83 -1.05
CA GLY A 126 -0.10 7.84 -1.62
C GLY A 126 -0.59 6.49 -2.11
N THR A 127 0.29 5.54 -2.31
CA THR A 127 -0.04 4.18 -2.77
C THR A 127 -1.01 3.46 -1.84
N MET A 128 -1.71 2.47 -2.37
CA MET A 128 -2.62 1.62 -1.62
C MET A 128 -2.77 0.28 -2.34
N PHE A 129 -2.90 -0.80 -1.60
CA PHE A 129 -3.58 -2.01 -2.05
C PHE A 129 -4.66 -2.41 -1.04
N TRP A 130 -5.71 -3.08 -1.54
CA TRP A 130 -6.76 -3.63 -0.69
C TRP A 130 -7.32 -4.90 -1.32
N VAL A 131 -7.49 -5.94 -0.50
CA VAL A 131 -8.07 -7.22 -0.90
C VAL A 131 -9.36 -7.41 -0.12
N ASP A 132 -10.46 -7.65 -0.80
CA ASP A 132 -11.75 -7.98 -0.22
C ASP A 132 -12.16 -9.40 -0.66
N PRO A 133 -11.95 -10.42 0.19
CA PRO A 133 -12.22 -11.81 -0.15
C PRO A 133 -13.71 -12.09 -0.41
N GLU A 134 -14.61 -11.42 0.32
CA GLU A 134 -16.05 -11.62 0.16
C GLU A 134 -16.53 -11.10 -1.20
N LYS A 135 -15.99 -9.96 -1.62
CA LYS A 135 -16.31 -9.34 -2.91
C LYS A 135 -15.45 -9.87 -4.07
N LYS A 136 -14.48 -10.76 -3.78
CA LYS A 136 -13.50 -11.26 -4.76
C LYS A 136 -12.78 -10.12 -5.48
N LEU A 137 -12.46 -9.06 -4.77
CA LEU A 137 -11.92 -7.82 -5.31
C LEU A 137 -10.51 -7.58 -4.77
N THR A 138 -9.59 -7.25 -5.68
CA THR A 138 -8.26 -6.76 -5.34
C THR A 138 -8.07 -5.39 -5.99
N ILE A 139 -7.78 -4.39 -5.16
CA ILE A 139 -7.52 -3.02 -5.59
C ILE A 139 -6.03 -2.75 -5.41
N VAL A 140 -5.38 -2.25 -6.45
CA VAL A 140 -4.02 -1.70 -6.38
C VAL A 140 -4.07 -0.30 -6.97
N PHE A 141 -3.72 0.68 -6.16
CA PHE A 141 -3.68 2.08 -6.54
C PHE A 141 -2.31 2.65 -6.28
N LEU A 142 -1.57 2.93 -7.35
CA LEU A 142 -0.24 3.52 -7.28
C LEU A 142 -0.32 4.98 -7.69
N THR A 143 0.05 5.85 -6.79
CA THR A 143 0.09 7.30 -7.00
C THR A 143 1.25 7.89 -6.21
N ASN A 144 1.63 9.12 -6.53
CA ASN A 144 2.69 9.83 -5.85
C ASN A 144 2.21 11.23 -5.42
N ARG A 145 1.54 11.28 -4.25
CA ARG A 145 1.05 12.53 -3.67
C ARG A 145 2.16 13.46 -3.20
N VAL A 146 3.32 12.90 -2.87
CA VAL A 146 4.44 13.66 -2.28
C VAL A 146 5.28 14.39 -3.32
N TYR A 147 5.03 14.22 -4.60
CA TYR A 147 5.71 14.98 -5.64
C TYR A 147 4.97 16.29 -5.94
N PRO A 148 5.66 17.42 -6.01
CA PRO A 148 7.10 17.61 -5.71
C PRO A 148 7.40 17.73 -4.22
N SER A 149 6.40 17.83 -3.34
CA SER A 149 6.58 18.03 -1.90
C SER A 149 5.51 17.30 -1.06
N ARG A 150 5.93 16.65 0.03
CA ARG A 150 5.06 16.05 1.06
C ARG A 150 4.12 17.04 1.75
N LYS A 151 4.36 18.34 1.62
CA LYS A 151 3.49 19.39 2.15
C LYS A 151 2.13 19.44 1.47
N ASN A 152 2.01 18.90 0.24
CA ASN A 152 0.72 18.83 -0.44
C ASN A 152 -0.21 17.85 0.27
N GLN A 153 -1.32 18.37 0.82
CA GLN A 153 -2.33 17.61 1.57
C GLN A 153 -3.60 17.34 0.75
N SER A 154 -3.72 17.89 -0.46
CA SER A 154 -4.93 17.77 -1.31
C SER A 154 -5.41 16.33 -1.49
N PHE A 155 -4.49 15.36 -1.50
CA PHE A 155 -4.82 13.95 -1.60
C PHE A 155 -5.67 13.44 -0.42
N TYR A 156 -5.37 13.89 0.79
CA TYR A 156 -6.11 13.54 2.00
C TYR A 156 -7.37 14.38 2.17
N GLU A 157 -7.27 15.69 1.95
CA GLU A 157 -8.41 16.62 2.03
C GLU A 157 -9.54 16.21 1.09
N ASN A 158 -9.20 15.67 -0.07
CA ASN A 158 -10.17 15.17 -1.04
C ASN A 158 -10.60 13.72 -0.84
N ASN A 159 -10.11 13.01 0.19
CA ASN A 159 -10.42 11.60 0.45
C ASN A 159 -10.27 10.69 -0.77
N VAL A 160 -9.19 10.87 -1.54
CA VAL A 160 -9.02 10.24 -2.87
C VAL A 160 -9.15 8.73 -2.81
N ARG A 161 -8.55 8.06 -1.80
CA ARG A 161 -8.60 6.60 -1.65
C ARG A 161 -10.02 6.09 -1.45
N SER A 162 -10.78 6.71 -0.54
CA SER A 162 -12.15 6.30 -0.25
C SER A 162 -13.06 6.51 -1.46
N LYS A 163 -12.97 7.66 -2.13
CA LYS A 163 -13.74 7.94 -3.35
C LYS A 163 -13.42 6.96 -4.48
N LEU A 164 -12.14 6.57 -4.63
CA LEU A 164 -11.75 5.55 -5.61
C LEU A 164 -12.41 4.21 -5.31
N ILE A 165 -12.40 3.77 -4.05
CA ILE A 165 -13.06 2.52 -3.63
C ILE A 165 -14.56 2.60 -3.91
N ASP A 166 -15.22 3.72 -3.59
CA ASP A 166 -16.64 3.91 -3.90
C ASP A 166 -16.96 3.79 -5.39
N LEU A 167 -16.10 4.35 -6.25
CA LEU A 167 -16.27 4.22 -7.70
C LEU A 167 -16.16 2.77 -8.19
N LEU A 168 -15.20 2.02 -7.64
CA LEU A 168 -14.98 0.62 -8.01
C LEU A 168 -16.07 -0.32 -7.49
N LEU A 169 -16.72 0.03 -6.39
CA LEU A 169 -17.79 -0.79 -5.79
C LEU A 169 -19.20 -0.45 -6.30
N LYS A 170 -19.35 0.62 -7.06
CA LYS A 170 -20.63 1.01 -7.66
C LYS A 170 -20.94 0.28 -9.00
N ASN A 171 -19.94 -0.34 -9.59
CA ASN A 171 -20.04 -1.14 -10.81
C ASN A 171 -20.08 -2.63 -10.49
#